data_7f69625e68e6380654a95342f04a1b78
#
_entry.id   7f69625e68e6380654a95342f04a1b78
#
_cell.length_a   1.000
_cell.length_b   1.000
_cell.length_c   1.000
_cell.angle_alpha   90.00
_cell.angle_beta   90.00
_cell.angle_gamma   90.00
#
_symmetry.space_group_name_H-M   'P 1'
#
loop_
_entity.id
_entity.type
_entity.pdbx_description
1 polymer ?
#
loop_
_entity_poly.entity_id
_entity_poly.type
_entity_poly.pdbx_seq_one_letter_code
_entity_poly.pdbx_strand_id
1 'polypeptide(L)'
;GSMAFDAIETPFGKTDRIVGGSATYVAYAASNFIKPVRQISIIGNDFPVEELNDLRARGVELDGVEIVPDKLSFFWKGRYHEDMNSRDTLVTDLNVLADFDPKVPESYQGAEFLMLGNLLPKLQLNVIQELRKRPRFIAMDTMNFWMETAMADLKIVLKYVDMLMVNDSEARQLSGQFSLVKAARSILEMGPKYLIIKKGEHGALLFHGDQVFYAPALPLEDVFDPTGAGDTFA
;
A
#
# COMPACT_ATOMS: atom_id res chain seq x y z
N GLY A 1 0.47 1.11 -6.93
CA GLY A 1 -0.58 0.57 -6.06
C GLY A 1 -1.87 0.31 -6.82
N SER A 2 -2.85 -0.33 -6.17
CA SER A 2 -4.17 -0.58 -6.75
C SER A 2 -5.10 0.63 -6.60
N MET A 3 -5.92 0.88 -7.61
CA MET A 3 -7.18 1.62 -7.52
C MET A 3 -8.29 0.59 -7.61
N ALA A 4 -9.20 0.57 -6.64
CA ALA A 4 -10.04 -0.58 -6.40
C ALA A 4 -11.42 -0.19 -5.88
N PHE A 5 -12.27 -1.19 -5.77
CA PHE A 5 -13.46 -1.13 -4.92
C PHE A 5 -13.31 -2.07 -3.74
N ASP A 6 -13.74 -1.60 -2.59
CA ASP A 6 -13.81 -2.38 -1.37
C ASP A 6 -15.28 -2.55 -0.94
N ALA A 7 -15.62 -3.70 -0.36
CA ALA A 7 -16.85 -3.93 0.39
C ALA A 7 -16.49 -4.43 1.78
N ILE A 8 -17.10 -3.86 2.79
CA ILE A 8 -16.64 -4.03 4.17
C ILE A 8 -17.81 -4.46 5.03
N GLU A 9 -17.58 -5.49 5.83
CA GLU A 9 -18.44 -5.87 6.94
C GLU A 9 -17.69 -5.59 8.25
N THR A 10 -18.32 -4.87 9.16
CA THR A 10 -17.83 -4.62 10.52
C THR A 10 -18.92 -4.96 11.52
N PRO A 11 -18.62 -5.07 12.83
CA PRO A 11 -19.64 -5.19 13.85
C PRO A 11 -20.67 -4.05 13.87
N PHE A 12 -20.30 -2.89 13.32
CA PHE A 12 -21.13 -1.68 13.31
C PHE A 12 -21.99 -1.53 12.04
N GLY A 13 -21.69 -2.28 10.98
CA GLY A 13 -22.44 -2.20 9.73
C GLY A 13 -21.72 -2.81 8.54
N LYS A 14 -22.32 -2.58 7.36
CA LYS A 14 -21.79 -3.06 6.09
C LYS A 14 -21.78 -1.92 5.09
N THR A 15 -20.73 -1.87 4.30
CA THR A 15 -20.69 -1.07 3.08
C THR A 15 -20.75 -2.01 1.89
N ASP A 16 -21.40 -1.56 0.84
CA ASP A 16 -21.27 -2.20 -0.45
C ASP A 16 -20.02 -1.67 -1.14
N ARG A 17 -20.03 -1.46 -2.39
CA ARG A 17 -18.92 -1.07 -3.23
C ARG A 17 -18.51 0.38 -2.99
N ILE A 18 -17.42 0.61 -2.27
CA ILE A 18 -16.81 1.92 -2.04
C ILE A 18 -15.46 1.99 -2.76
N VAL A 19 -15.04 3.19 -3.15
CA VAL A 19 -13.71 3.40 -3.74
C VAL A 19 -12.63 3.17 -2.70
N GLY A 20 -11.64 2.37 -3.07
CA GLY A 20 -10.53 1.97 -2.23
C GLY A 20 -9.27 1.68 -3.03
N GLY A 21 -8.42 0.85 -2.46
CA GLY A 21 -7.13 0.47 -3.04
C GLY A 21 -5.96 1.33 -2.58
N SER A 22 -4.79 0.71 -2.46
CA SER A 22 -3.60 1.33 -1.88
C SER A 22 -3.17 2.62 -2.58
N ALA A 23 -3.22 2.67 -3.93
CA ALA A 23 -2.86 3.88 -4.66
C ALA A 23 -3.84 5.03 -4.42
N THR A 24 -5.13 4.74 -4.28
CA THR A 24 -6.15 5.74 -3.99
C THR A 24 -5.89 6.38 -2.61
N TYR A 25 -5.74 5.57 -1.57
CA TYR A 25 -5.50 6.07 -0.21
C TYR A 25 -4.17 6.84 -0.10
N VAL A 26 -3.08 6.30 -0.67
CA VAL A 26 -1.79 7.00 -0.71
C VAL A 26 -1.90 8.33 -1.45
N ALA A 27 -2.61 8.39 -2.59
CA ALA A 27 -2.76 9.63 -3.34
C ALA A 27 -3.54 10.70 -2.56
N TYR A 28 -4.65 10.32 -1.92
CA TYR A 28 -5.41 11.22 -1.05
C TYR A 28 -4.56 11.74 0.12
N ALA A 29 -3.84 10.85 0.79
CA ALA A 29 -2.98 11.24 1.92
C ALA A 29 -1.84 12.16 1.47
N ALA A 30 -1.06 11.75 0.47
CA ALA A 30 0.12 12.48 -0.03
C ALA A 30 -0.23 13.85 -0.60
N SER A 31 -1.39 13.99 -1.27
CA SER A 31 -1.84 15.27 -1.87
C SER A 31 -2.07 16.39 -0.87
N ASN A 32 -2.18 16.08 0.43
CA ASN A 32 -2.23 17.07 1.50
C ASN A 32 -0.86 17.68 1.84
N PHE A 33 0.23 17.03 1.44
CA PHE A 33 1.59 17.43 1.82
C PHE A 33 2.44 17.84 0.63
N ILE A 34 2.24 17.23 -0.55
CA ILE A 34 3.07 17.43 -1.72
C ILE A 34 2.24 17.44 -3.01
N LYS A 35 2.69 18.22 -4.00
CA LYS A 35 2.12 18.26 -5.36
C LYS A 35 3.24 18.46 -6.38
N PRO A 36 3.18 17.80 -7.55
CA PRO A 36 2.18 16.80 -7.94
C PRO A 36 2.41 15.44 -7.28
N VAL A 37 1.34 14.68 -7.05
CA VAL A 37 1.39 13.24 -6.78
C VAL A 37 1.17 12.50 -8.09
N ARG A 38 2.09 11.64 -8.49
CA ARG A 38 2.05 10.92 -9.76
C ARG A 38 1.64 9.47 -9.53
N GLN A 39 0.55 9.04 -10.15
CA GLN A 39 -0.05 7.75 -9.88
C GLN A 39 0.13 6.77 -11.04
N ILE A 40 0.54 5.54 -10.72
CA ILE A 40 0.60 4.41 -11.66
C ILE A 40 -0.33 3.32 -11.14
N SER A 41 -1.35 3.00 -11.90
CA SER A 41 -2.36 2.00 -11.56
C SER A 41 -3.13 1.55 -12.80
N ILE A 42 -4.12 0.69 -12.60
CA ILE A 42 -5.05 0.23 -13.63
C ILE A 42 -6.46 0.19 -13.07
N ILE A 43 -7.44 0.61 -13.87
CA ILE A 43 -8.86 0.60 -13.54
C ILE A 43 -9.70 0.06 -14.70
N GLY A 44 -10.88 -0.42 -14.39
CA GLY A 44 -11.90 -0.77 -15.38
C GLY A 44 -12.80 0.42 -15.75
N ASN A 45 -13.78 0.14 -16.62
CA ASN A 45 -14.77 1.11 -17.08
C ASN A 45 -15.81 1.51 -16.01
N ASP A 46 -15.81 0.78 -14.90
CA ASP A 46 -16.74 0.95 -13.79
C ASP A 46 -16.22 1.91 -12.70
N PHE A 47 -14.96 2.39 -12.84
CA PHE A 47 -14.40 3.32 -11.85
C PHE A 47 -15.01 4.71 -12.01
N PRO A 48 -15.47 5.37 -10.90
CA PRO A 48 -16.19 6.63 -10.99
C PRO A 48 -15.33 7.77 -11.55
N VAL A 49 -15.86 8.47 -12.55
CA VAL A 49 -15.19 9.63 -13.16
C VAL A 49 -15.06 10.77 -12.14
N GLU A 50 -16.01 10.89 -11.23
CA GLU A 50 -16.01 11.88 -10.16
C GLU A 50 -14.79 11.72 -9.25
N GLU A 51 -14.42 10.49 -8.91
CA GLU A 51 -13.22 10.19 -8.11
C GLU A 51 -11.93 10.57 -8.85
N LEU A 52 -11.86 10.28 -10.15
CA LEU A 52 -10.71 10.70 -10.96
C LEU A 52 -10.61 12.24 -11.03
N ASN A 53 -11.73 12.93 -11.09
CA ASN A 53 -11.78 14.40 -11.12
C ASN A 53 -11.38 14.99 -9.76
N ASP A 54 -11.81 14.37 -8.64
CA ASP A 54 -11.41 14.82 -7.31
C ASP A 54 -9.89 14.63 -7.10
N LEU A 55 -9.34 13.49 -7.49
CA LEU A 55 -7.89 13.27 -7.44
C LEU A 55 -7.13 14.32 -8.26
N ARG A 56 -7.57 14.63 -9.50
CA ARG A 56 -6.96 15.70 -10.31
C ARG A 56 -7.06 17.07 -9.65
N ALA A 57 -8.20 17.41 -9.06
CA ALA A 57 -8.39 18.67 -8.34
C ALA A 57 -7.45 18.82 -7.15
N ARG A 58 -7.05 17.71 -6.53
CA ARG A 58 -6.06 17.65 -5.46
C ARG A 58 -4.61 17.73 -5.94
N GLY A 59 -4.37 17.73 -7.25
CA GLY A 59 -3.04 17.77 -7.84
C GLY A 59 -2.41 16.40 -8.04
N VAL A 60 -3.24 15.36 -8.19
CA VAL A 60 -2.79 14.03 -8.59
C VAL A 60 -2.77 13.94 -10.12
N GLU A 61 -1.62 13.60 -10.67
CA GLU A 61 -1.44 13.30 -12.09
C GLU A 61 -1.76 11.83 -12.36
N LEU A 62 -2.68 11.57 -13.30
CA LEU A 62 -3.22 10.25 -13.60
C LEU A 62 -2.73 9.70 -14.96
N ASP A 63 -1.69 10.28 -15.56
CA ASP A 63 -1.15 9.84 -16.87
C ASP A 63 -0.63 8.39 -16.84
N GLY A 64 -0.29 7.87 -15.65
CA GLY A 64 0.12 6.50 -15.44
C GLY A 64 -1.03 5.55 -15.05
N VAL A 65 -2.28 6.01 -15.10
CA VAL A 65 -3.45 5.18 -14.80
C VAL A 65 -4.02 4.66 -16.12
N GLU A 66 -3.92 3.35 -16.32
CA GLU A 66 -4.52 2.66 -17.45
C GLU A 66 -6.01 2.45 -17.23
N ILE A 67 -6.84 2.74 -18.24
CA ILE A 67 -8.29 2.50 -18.21
C ILE A 67 -8.63 1.43 -19.24
N VAL A 68 -9.15 0.30 -18.78
CA VAL A 68 -9.53 -0.83 -19.63
C VAL A 68 -11.04 -0.82 -19.85
N PRO A 69 -11.51 -0.51 -21.08
CA PRO A 69 -12.93 -0.23 -21.33
C PRO A 69 -13.87 -1.43 -21.20
N ASP A 70 -13.34 -2.65 -21.35
CA ASP A 70 -14.16 -3.88 -21.39
C ASP A 70 -14.00 -4.76 -20.14
N LYS A 71 -13.37 -4.23 -19.09
CA LYS A 71 -13.14 -4.95 -17.84
C LYS A 71 -13.59 -4.14 -16.63
N LEU A 72 -13.77 -4.84 -15.51
CA LEU A 72 -14.07 -4.23 -14.22
C LEU A 72 -12.80 -3.93 -13.45
N SER A 73 -12.86 -2.95 -12.56
CA SER A 73 -11.79 -2.63 -11.61
C SER A 73 -11.62 -3.74 -10.57
N PHE A 74 -10.44 -3.82 -9.97
CA PHE A 74 -10.17 -4.73 -8.86
C PHE A 74 -11.20 -4.54 -7.75
N PHE A 75 -11.68 -5.67 -7.20
CA PHE A 75 -12.65 -5.67 -6.10
C PHE A 75 -12.17 -6.56 -4.96
N TRP A 76 -12.26 -6.03 -3.76
CA TRP A 76 -11.98 -6.78 -2.53
C TRP A 76 -13.16 -6.67 -1.56
N LYS A 77 -13.47 -7.78 -0.87
CA LYS A 77 -14.45 -7.81 0.21
C LYS A 77 -13.83 -8.43 1.44
N GLY A 78 -13.93 -7.72 2.56
CA GLY A 78 -13.44 -8.16 3.85
C GLY A 78 -14.45 -8.03 4.97
N ARG A 79 -14.22 -8.81 6.03
CA ARG A 79 -14.96 -8.72 7.29
C ARG A 79 -13.97 -8.45 8.41
N TYR A 80 -14.16 -7.34 9.11
CA TYR A 80 -13.41 -7.01 10.31
C TYR A 80 -14.03 -7.67 11.55
N HIS A 81 -13.16 -8.11 12.45
CA HIS A 81 -13.55 -8.64 13.74
C HIS A 81 -13.78 -7.49 14.74
N GLU A 82 -14.26 -7.83 15.98
CA GLU A 82 -14.58 -6.84 17.01
C GLU A 82 -13.37 -5.99 17.43
N ASP A 83 -12.15 -6.49 17.27
CA ASP A 83 -10.91 -5.77 17.56
C ASP A 83 -10.55 -4.71 16.53
N MET A 84 -11.29 -4.63 15.41
CA MET A 84 -11.08 -3.72 14.27
C MET A 84 -9.67 -3.75 13.66
N ASN A 85 -8.83 -4.71 14.07
CA ASN A 85 -7.48 -4.94 13.56
C ASN A 85 -7.37 -6.24 12.75
N SER A 86 -8.11 -7.27 13.18
CA SER A 86 -8.16 -8.56 12.50
C SER A 86 -9.25 -8.57 11.46
N ARG A 87 -8.99 -9.20 10.30
CA ARG A 87 -9.98 -9.31 9.21
C ARG A 87 -9.87 -10.62 8.46
N ASP A 88 -11.00 -11.07 7.94
CA ASP A 88 -11.10 -12.15 6.96
C ASP A 88 -11.31 -11.57 5.56
N THR A 89 -10.61 -12.09 4.57
CA THR A 89 -10.91 -11.82 3.15
C THR A 89 -12.03 -12.74 2.70
N LEU A 90 -13.13 -12.17 2.23
CA LEU A 90 -14.30 -12.92 1.75
C LEU A 90 -14.29 -13.10 0.23
N VAL A 91 -13.90 -12.05 -0.51
CA VAL A 91 -13.84 -12.05 -1.98
C VAL A 91 -12.60 -11.27 -2.43
N THR A 92 -11.98 -11.75 -3.50
CA THR A 92 -10.91 -11.04 -4.22
C THR A 92 -11.08 -11.28 -5.71
N ASP A 93 -11.61 -10.29 -6.42
CA ASP A 93 -11.75 -10.32 -7.87
C ASP A 93 -10.67 -9.46 -8.49
N LEU A 94 -9.66 -10.10 -9.05
CA LEU A 94 -8.50 -9.39 -9.62
C LEU A 94 -8.89 -8.51 -10.81
N ASN A 95 -9.83 -8.95 -11.66
CA ASN A 95 -10.31 -8.20 -12.81
C ASN A 95 -9.15 -7.62 -13.65
N VAL A 96 -9.12 -6.29 -13.89
CA VAL A 96 -8.04 -5.63 -14.63
C VAL A 96 -6.66 -5.84 -14.01
N LEU A 97 -6.58 -6.05 -12.70
CA LEU A 97 -5.30 -6.19 -12.00
C LEU A 97 -4.58 -7.50 -12.36
N ALA A 98 -5.32 -8.53 -12.84
CA ALA A 98 -4.74 -9.81 -13.25
C ALA A 98 -3.75 -9.67 -14.42
N ASP A 99 -4.00 -8.72 -15.33
CA ASP A 99 -3.21 -8.50 -16.53
C ASP A 99 -2.38 -7.20 -16.46
N PHE A 100 -2.31 -6.58 -15.28
CA PHE A 100 -1.63 -5.31 -15.11
C PHE A 100 -0.12 -5.45 -15.34
N ASP A 101 0.39 -4.69 -16.32
CA ASP A 101 1.82 -4.52 -16.59
C ASP A 101 2.16 -3.03 -16.47
N PRO A 102 2.57 -2.54 -15.28
CA PRO A 102 2.75 -1.12 -15.03
C PRO A 102 3.80 -0.51 -15.97
N LYS A 103 3.45 0.62 -16.58
CA LYS A 103 4.36 1.43 -17.39
C LYS A 103 4.58 2.77 -16.71
N VAL A 104 5.84 3.22 -16.70
CA VAL A 104 6.21 4.52 -16.15
C VAL A 104 6.16 5.57 -17.27
N PRO A 105 5.21 6.52 -17.23
CA PRO A 105 5.14 7.58 -18.22
C PRO A 105 6.44 8.39 -18.30
N GLU A 106 6.74 8.94 -19.48
CA GLU A 106 7.93 9.79 -19.68
C GLU A 106 7.95 10.99 -18.72
N SER A 107 6.79 11.59 -18.45
CA SER A 107 6.62 12.69 -17.49
C SER A 107 6.96 12.31 -16.06
N TYR A 108 6.99 10.99 -15.72
CA TYR A 108 7.25 10.50 -14.36
C TYR A 108 8.70 10.06 -14.15
N GLN A 109 9.51 9.98 -15.22
CA GLN A 109 10.90 9.45 -15.17
C GLN A 109 11.85 10.21 -14.23
N GLY A 110 11.54 11.46 -13.89
CA GLY A 110 12.35 12.28 -12.99
C GLY A 110 11.89 12.30 -11.53
N ALA A 111 11.00 11.37 -11.11
CA ALA A 111 10.49 11.34 -9.74
C ALA A 111 11.63 11.14 -8.72
N GLU A 112 11.70 12.01 -7.71
CA GLU A 112 12.69 11.89 -6.63
C GLU A 112 12.30 10.88 -5.56
N PHE A 113 11.01 10.68 -5.37
CA PHE A 113 10.43 9.78 -4.39
C PHE A 113 9.52 8.78 -5.09
N LEU A 114 9.60 7.52 -4.68
CA LEU A 114 8.74 6.45 -5.16
C LEU A 114 8.10 5.76 -3.96
N MET A 115 6.76 5.70 -3.96
CA MET A 115 5.99 4.87 -3.05
C MET A 115 5.45 3.66 -3.80
N LEU A 116 5.86 2.47 -3.40
CA LEU A 116 5.36 1.20 -3.90
C LEU A 116 4.22 0.73 -3.00
N GLY A 117 2.99 1.11 -3.33
CA GLY A 117 1.79 0.64 -2.63
C GLY A 117 1.60 -0.87 -2.80
N ASN A 118 0.71 -1.42 -2.00
CA ASN A 118 0.46 -2.86 -1.95
C ASN A 118 0.03 -3.41 -3.33
N LEU A 119 0.91 -4.21 -3.94
CA LEU A 119 0.74 -4.95 -5.19
C LEU A 119 1.64 -6.19 -5.18
N LEU A 120 1.44 -7.07 -6.19
CA LEU A 120 2.35 -8.20 -6.43
C LEU A 120 3.81 -7.70 -6.50
N PRO A 121 4.73 -8.25 -5.70
CA PRO A 121 6.12 -7.79 -5.63
C PRO A 121 6.83 -7.70 -6.98
N LYS A 122 6.53 -8.62 -7.90
CA LYS A 122 7.07 -8.57 -9.27
C LYS A 122 6.69 -7.28 -10.02
N LEU A 123 5.45 -6.80 -9.86
CA LEU A 123 5.01 -5.53 -10.48
C LEU A 123 5.69 -4.33 -9.83
N GLN A 124 5.89 -4.36 -8.52
CA GLN A 124 6.66 -3.33 -7.82
C GLN A 124 8.10 -3.27 -8.33
N LEU A 125 8.74 -4.42 -8.56
CA LEU A 125 10.07 -4.50 -9.14
C LEU A 125 10.12 -3.94 -10.57
N ASN A 126 9.12 -4.28 -11.40
CA ASN A 126 9.03 -3.79 -12.78
C ASN A 126 9.01 -2.25 -12.82
N VAL A 127 8.25 -1.59 -11.94
CA VAL A 127 8.23 -0.12 -11.84
C VAL A 127 9.62 0.44 -11.52
N ILE A 128 10.34 -0.16 -10.57
CA ILE A 128 11.71 0.27 -10.24
C ILE A 128 12.64 0.14 -11.45
N GLN A 129 12.53 -0.97 -12.20
CA GLN A 129 13.38 -1.26 -13.35
C GLN A 129 13.07 -0.41 -14.58
N GLU A 130 11.84 0.06 -14.74
CA GLU A 130 11.45 0.98 -15.82
C GLU A 130 11.95 2.41 -15.61
N LEU A 131 12.32 2.79 -14.38
CA LEU A 131 12.87 4.11 -14.10
C LEU A 131 14.30 4.22 -14.63
N ARG A 132 14.57 5.24 -15.46
CA ARG A 132 15.91 5.51 -16.03
C ARG A 132 16.94 5.89 -14.98
N LYS A 133 16.48 6.47 -13.88
CA LYS A 133 17.29 6.86 -12.74
C LYS A 133 16.60 6.43 -11.47
N ARG A 134 17.35 5.80 -10.57
CA ARG A 134 16.83 5.43 -9.26
C ARG A 134 16.35 6.67 -8.50
N PRO A 135 15.14 6.69 -7.96
CA PRO A 135 14.66 7.72 -7.05
C PRO A 135 15.62 7.91 -5.86
N ARG A 136 15.62 9.11 -5.31
CA ARG A 136 16.40 9.43 -4.11
C ARG A 136 15.95 8.56 -2.91
N PHE A 137 14.67 8.25 -2.84
CA PHE A 137 14.09 7.43 -1.79
C PHE A 137 12.95 6.58 -2.34
N ILE A 138 12.96 5.30 -1.98
CA ILE A 138 11.93 4.32 -2.35
C ILE A 138 11.35 3.75 -1.07
N ALA A 139 10.08 4.04 -0.83
CA ALA A 139 9.28 3.43 0.24
C ALA A 139 8.40 2.32 -0.33
N MET A 140 8.08 1.33 0.48
CA MET A 140 7.27 0.18 0.08
C MET A 140 6.33 -0.22 1.20
N ASP A 141 5.08 -0.50 0.83
CA ASP A 141 4.13 -1.25 1.64
C ASP A 141 3.91 -2.64 1.03
N THR A 142 3.52 -3.60 1.86
CA THR A 142 3.25 -4.98 1.46
C THR A 142 2.19 -5.58 2.38
N MET A 143 1.83 -6.84 2.16
CA MET A 143 0.87 -7.55 3.01
C MET A 143 1.22 -9.03 3.17
N ASN A 144 0.60 -9.67 4.16
CA ASN A 144 0.76 -11.08 4.47
C ASN A 144 0.56 -12.01 3.27
N PHE A 145 -0.40 -11.72 2.40
CA PHE A 145 -0.68 -12.53 1.21
C PHE A 145 0.56 -12.70 0.30
N TRP A 146 1.35 -11.63 0.11
CA TRP A 146 2.57 -11.73 -0.68
C TRP A 146 3.71 -12.46 0.04
N MET A 147 3.69 -12.43 1.37
CA MET A 147 4.62 -13.22 2.18
C MET A 147 4.35 -14.72 2.07
N GLU A 148 3.09 -15.10 1.82
CA GLU A 148 2.68 -16.50 1.63
C GLU A 148 2.87 -16.98 0.20
N THR A 149 2.55 -16.14 -0.78
CA THR A 149 2.43 -16.55 -2.19
C THR A 149 3.60 -16.13 -3.07
N ALA A 150 4.36 -15.08 -2.69
CA ALA A 150 5.40 -14.45 -3.50
C ALA A 150 6.65 -14.04 -2.70
N MET A 151 7.00 -14.77 -1.63
CA MET A 151 8.10 -14.44 -0.72
C MET A 151 9.44 -14.26 -1.44
N ALA A 152 9.72 -15.08 -2.47
CA ALA A 152 10.98 -14.99 -3.22
C ALA A 152 11.11 -13.63 -3.93
N ASP A 153 10.04 -13.20 -4.63
CA ASP A 153 10.00 -11.92 -5.31
C ASP A 153 10.02 -10.75 -4.32
N LEU A 154 9.29 -10.87 -3.20
CA LEU A 154 9.30 -9.88 -2.12
C LEU A 154 10.73 -9.63 -1.61
N LYS A 155 11.49 -10.69 -1.33
CA LYS A 155 12.90 -10.58 -0.89
C LYS A 155 13.81 -9.95 -1.94
N ILE A 156 13.48 -10.08 -3.22
CA ILE A 156 14.21 -9.38 -4.28
C ILE A 156 13.92 -7.89 -4.22
N VAL A 157 12.64 -7.48 -4.16
CA VAL A 157 12.24 -6.07 -4.11
C VAL A 157 12.81 -5.36 -2.89
N LEU A 158 12.83 -6.02 -1.72
CA LEU A 158 13.36 -5.45 -0.47
C LEU A 158 14.80 -4.96 -0.60
N LYS A 159 15.60 -5.51 -1.50
CA LYS A 159 16.99 -5.06 -1.75
C LYS A 159 17.08 -3.73 -2.49
N TYR A 160 15.99 -3.28 -3.09
CA TYR A 160 15.93 -2.03 -3.88
C TYR A 160 15.26 -0.88 -3.14
N VAL A 161 14.56 -1.15 -2.03
CA VAL A 161 13.83 -0.13 -1.28
C VAL A 161 14.66 0.42 -0.13
N ASP A 162 14.42 1.68 0.20
CA ASP A 162 15.07 2.33 1.35
C ASP A 162 14.25 2.15 2.62
N MET A 163 12.92 2.12 2.53
CA MET A 163 12.00 1.96 3.65
C MET A 163 10.95 0.89 3.37
N LEU A 164 10.72 0.02 4.33
CA LEU A 164 9.58 -0.89 4.36
C LEU A 164 8.62 -0.45 5.46
N MET A 165 7.32 -0.49 5.15
CA MET A 165 6.23 -0.31 6.12
C MET A 165 5.41 -1.58 6.19
N VAL A 166 5.18 -2.08 7.40
CA VAL A 166 4.40 -3.28 7.70
C VAL A 166 3.66 -3.11 9.02
N ASN A 167 2.62 -3.88 9.25
CA ASN A 167 2.05 -3.99 10.59
C ASN A 167 2.87 -4.99 11.45
N ASP A 168 2.55 -5.08 12.73
CA ASP A 168 3.30 -5.91 13.67
C ASP A 168 3.14 -7.43 13.41
N SER A 169 1.99 -7.86 12.90
CA SER A 169 1.75 -9.24 12.48
C SER A 169 2.59 -9.60 11.25
N GLU A 170 2.58 -8.74 10.25
CA GLU A 170 3.40 -8.86 9.04
C GLU A 170 4.90 -8.85 9.35
N ALA A 171 5.34 -8.00 10.28
CA ALA A 171 6.74 -7.98 10.72
C ALA A 171 7.16 -9.30 11.35
N ARG A 172 6.30 -9.91 12.18
CA ARG A 172 6.55 -11.24 12.77
C ARG A 172 6.57 -12.33 11.70
N GLN A 173 5.62 -12.31 10.78
CA GLN A 173 5.53 -13.28 9.70
C GLN A 173 6.75 -13.23 8.78
N LEU A 174 7.13 -12.03 8.31
CA LEU A 174 8.26 -11.82 7.40
C LEU A 174 9.60 -12.25 8.02
N SER A 175 9.78 -11.99 9.32
CA SER A 175 11.03 -12.25 10.04
C SER A 175 11.10 -13.61 10.72
N GLY A 176 9.96 -14.25 11.01
CA GLY A 176 9.87 -15.43 11.86
C GLY A 176 10.16 -15.15 13.34
N GLN A 177 10.14 -13.88 13.77
CA GLN A 177 10.49 -13.46 15.13
C GLN A 177 9.27 -12.89 15.87
N PHE A 178 9.02 -13.30 17.11
CA PHE A 178 7.93 -12.74 17.94
C PHE A 178 8.25 -11.34 18.47
N SER A 179 9.48 -11.10 18.90
CA SER A 179 9.94 -9.79 19.38
C SER A 179 10.07 -8.82 18.21
N LEU A 180 9.37 -7.68 18.25
CA LEU A 180 9.42 -6.67 17.20
C LEU A 180 10.83 -6.08 17.00
N VAL A 181 11.64 -5.99 18.06
CA VAL A 181 13.03 -5.56 17.97
C VAL A 181 13.89 -6.57 17.20
N LYS A 182 13.69 -7.87 17.46
CA LYS A 182 14.38 -8.93 16.71
C LYS A 182 13.87 -9.01 15.27
N ALA A 183 12.55 -8.87 15.08
CA ALA A 183 11.93 -8.81 13.76
C ALA A 183 12.51 -7.68 12.92
N ALA A 184 12.62 -6.49 13.51
CA ALA A 184 13.17 -5.32 12.83
C ALA A 184 14.62 -5.55 12.38
N ARG A 185 15.49 -6.09 13.24
CA ARG A 185 16.87 -6.41 12.86
C ARG A 185 16.92 -7.39 11.67
N SER A 186 16.14 -8.47 11.76
CA SER A 186 16.08 -9.47 10.69
C SER A 186 15.55 -8.89 9.37
N ILE A 187 14.56 -7.98 9.40
CA ILE A 187 14.00 -7.35 8.21
C ILE A 187 14.99 -6.34 7.61
N LEU A 188 15.67 -5.54 8.43
CA LEU A 188 16.69 -4.60 7.95
C LEU A 188 17.85 -5.31 7.25
N GLU A 189 18.21 -6.53 7.67
CA GLU A 189 19.20 -7.37 7.00
C GLU A 189 18.75 -7.85 5.60
N MET A 190 17.43 -7.78 5.29
CA MET A 190 16.91 -8.15 3.97
C MET A 190 17.09 -7.05 2.91
N GLY A 191 17.44 -5.80 3.32
CA GLY A 191 17.75 -4.72 2.39
C GLY A 191 17.36 -3.31 2.81
N PRO A 192 16.15 -3.07 3.36
CA PRO A 192 15.71 -1.74 3.73
C PRO A 192 16.62 -1.10 4.79
N LYS A 193 16.84 0.22 4.68
CA LYS A 193 17.57 0.99 5.71
C LYS A 193 16.67 1.43 6.85
N TYR A 194 15.39 1.60 6.55
CA TYR A 194 14.35 2.03 7.47
C TYR A 194 13.23 1.01 7.50
N LEU A 195 12.70 0.76 8.67
CA LEU A 195 11.52 -0.08 8.85
C LEU A 195 10.52 0.64 9.74
N ILE A 196 9.29 0.79 9.27
CA ILE A 196 8.17 1.21 10.11
C ILE A 196 7.31 -0.01 10.43
N ILE A 197 7.08 -0.24 11.71
CA ILE A 197 6.12 -1.25 12.19
C ILE A 197 4.90 -0.52 12.76
N LYS A 198 3.79 -0.60 12.02
CA LYS A 198 2.48 -0.06 12.40
C LYS A 198 1.86 -0.96 13.46
N LYS A 199 1.27 -0.39 14.52
CA LYS A 199 0.74 -1.13 15.67
C LYS A 199 -0.70 -0.76 16.00
N GLY A 200 -1.48 -0.39 14.97
CA GLY A 200 -2.87 0.03 15.13
C GLY A 200 -3.00 1.18 16.13
N GLU A 201 -3.90 1.03 17.09
CA GLU A 201 -4.17 2.01 18.14
C GLU A 201 -2.97 2.33 19.05
N HIS A 202 -1.92 1.49 19.00
CA HIS A 202 -0.69 1.70 19.77
C HIS A 202 0.38 2.49 19.02
N GLY A 203 0.06 3.10 17.86
CA GLY A 203 0.98 3.93 17.09
C GLY A 203 1.96 3.14 16.21
N ALA A 204 3.20 3.61 16.09
CA ALA A 204 4.19 3.02 15.21
C ALA A 204 5.61 3.08 15.78
N LEU A 205 6.45 2.15 15.35
CA LEU A 205 7.88 2.09 15.63
C LEU A 205 8.65 2.31 14.34
N LEU A 206 9.58 3.25 14.33
CA LEU A 206 10.54 3.43 13.24
C LEU A 206 11.91 2.92 13.70
N PHE A 207 12.48 2.00 12.92
CA PHE A 207 13.82 1.45 13.13
C PHE A 207 14.78 1.94 12.06
N HIS A 208 15.99 2.33 12.47
CA HIS A 208 17.11 2.66 11.61
C HIS A 208 18.42 2.28 12.31
N GLY A 209 19.13 1.27 11.79
CA GLY A 209 20.27 0.69 12.48
C GLY A 209 19.87 0.24 13.90
N ASP A 210 20.57 0.73 14.91
CA ASP A 210 20.29 0.45 16.33
C ASP A 210 19.31 1.45 16.96
N GLN A 211 18.84 2.44 16.21
CA GLN A 211 17.92 3.47 16.70
C GLN A 211 16.48 3.02 16.55
N VAL A 212 15.66 3.35 17.55
CA VAL A 212 14.21 3.12 17.55
C VAL A 212 13.52 4.42 17.95
N PHE A 213 12.60 4.88 17.10
CA PHE A 213 11.70 5.97 17.42
C PHE A 213 10.29 5.43 17.57
N TYR A 214 9.57 5.87 18.60
CA TYR A 214 8.19 5.51 18.84
C TYR A 214 7.28 6.73 18.68
N ALA A 215 6.26 6.58 17.84
CA ALA A 215 5.19 7.55 17.66
C ALA A 215 3.89 6.95 18.22
N PRO A 216 3.30 7.51 19.29
CA PRO A 216 2.00 7.06 19.77
C PRO A 216 0.88 7.44 18.79
N ALA A 217 -0.18 6.65 18.75
CA ALA A 217 -1.42 7.06 18.08
C ALA A 217 -2.23 8.00 18.98
N LEU A 218 -3.08 8.82 18.32
CA LEU A 218 -4.13 9.54 19.05
C LEU A 218 -5.19 8.53 19.51
N PRO A 219 -5.50 8.43 20.80
CA PRO A 219 -6.57 7.56 21.25
C PRO A 219 -7.92 8.02 20.70
N LEU A 220 -8.63 7.10 20.07
CA LEU A 220 -10.00 7.32 19.59
C LEU A 220 -10.96 6.52 20.45
N GLU A 221 -12.12 7.10 20.77
CA GLU A 221 -13.17 6.41 21.52
C GLU A 221 -13.83 5.33 20.66
N ASP A 222 -14.11 5.64 19.39
CA ASP A 222 -14.75 4.73 18.44
C ASP A 222 -13.96 4.64 17.13
N VAL A 223 -13.85 3.43 16.59
CA VAL A 223 -13.34 3.16 15.24
C VAL A 223 -14.41 2.38 14.48
N PHE A 224 -15.03 3.01 13.51
CA PHE A 224 -16.13 2.43 12.73
C PHE A 224 -15.64 1.68 11.49
N ASP A 225 -14.58 2.17 10.85
CA ASP A 225 -14.01 1.62 9.62
C ASP A 225 -12.49 1.91 9.56
N PRO A 226 -11.65 0.87 9.74
CA PRO A 226 -10.20 1.02 9.65
C PRO A 226 -9.64 0.81 8.23
N THR A 227 -10.51 0.64 7.23
CA THR A 227 -10.09 0.35 5.86
C THR A 227 -9.24 1.49 5.28
N GLY A 228 -8.14 1.12 4.66
CA GLY A 228 -7.20 2.10 4.10
C GLY A 228 -6.34 2.84 5.12
N ALA A 229 -6.52 2.64 6.44
CA ALA A 229 -5.69 3.31 7.44
C ALA A 229 -4.19 3.00 7.27
N GLY A 230 -3.86 1.76 6.94
CA GLY A 230 -2.49 1.33 6.66
C GLY A 230 -1.88 2.01 5.44
N ASP A 231 -2.65 2.08 4.33
CA ASP A 231 -2.22 2.73 3.09
C ASP A 231 -2.16 4.26 3.23
N THR A 232 -3.09 4.85 4.01
CA THR A 232 -3.11 6.30 4.31
C THR A 232 -1.90 6.69 5.16
N PHE A 233 -1.45 5.81 6.05
CA PHE A 233 -0.26 6.02 6.87
C PHE A 233 1.01 5.95 6.02
N ALA A 234 1.05 5.07 5.03
CA ALA A 234 2.21 4.80 4.20
C ALA A 234 2.54 5.96 3.26
#